data_b61a8b3736bcb302c74d4392889c68fe
#
_entry.id   b61a8b3736bcb302c74d4392889c68fe
#
_cell.length_a   1.000
_cell.length_b   1.000
_cell.length_c   1.000
_cell.angle_alpha   90.00
_cell.angle_beta   90.00
_cell.angle_gamma   90.00
#
_symmetry.space_group_name_H-M   'P 1'
#
loop_
_entity.id
_entity.type
_entity.pdbx_description
1 polymer ?
#
loop_
_entity_poly.entity_id
_entity_poly.type
_entity_poly.pdbx_seq_one_letter_code
_entity_poly.pdbx_strand_id
1 'polypeptide(L)'
;AADVHSAGVAEHYDVVYGWPGDDEKPDRPKQCIFTREFGENVDDWYAHNNNNRACRGWGERPQLVQALSLAKSYDEMYRTTGQFIGGAQWHPFDHQRGYHPDPYFGGIYDAFRQPKYAYEMFRSQSPAHLNHPTAESGPMVYIAHEMSPFSDTDVVVFSNCDSVRLSVYDGTKSWVLPVVHAKGNMP
;
A
#
# COMPACT_ATOMS: atom_id res chain seq x y z
N ALA A 1 4.88 10.03 -19.90
CA ALA A 1 4.93 8.64 -19.47
C ALA A 1 5.19 7.84 -20.73
N ALA A 2 6.31 7.20 -20.81
CA ALA A 2 6.60 6.34 -21.94
C ALA A 2 5.64 5.15 -21.86
N ASP A 3 4.72 5.09 -22.78
CA ASP A 3 3.92 3.91 -22.96
C ASP A 3 4.81 2.84 -23.59
N VAL A 4 5.39 2.09 -22.73
CA VAL A 4 6.41 1.09 -23.02
C VAL A 4 5.75 -0.20 -23.50
N HIS A 5 4.66 -0.11 -24.21
CA HIS A 5 3.83 -1.26 -24.51
C HIS A 5 3.82 -1.73 -25.92
N SER A 6 4.85 -1.55 -26.69
CA SER A 6 4.98 -2.41 -27.85
C SER A 6 6.15 -3.35 -27.65
N ALA A 7 5.92 -4.63 -27.78
CA ALA A 7 6.97 -5.64 -27.69
C ALA A 7 8.18 -5.35 -28.59
N GLY A 8 8.02 -4.56 -29.65
CA GLY A 8 9.09 -4.15 -30.55
C GLY A 8 9.99 -3.02 -30.04
N VAL A 9 9.65 -2.38 -28.92
CA VAL A 9 10.43 -1.27 -28.33
C VAL A 9 11.09 -1.64 -27.01
N ALA A 10 10.68 -2.75 -26.40
CA ALA A 10 11.16 -3.16 -25.07
C ALA A 10 12.69 -3.33 -25.02
N GLU A 11 13.32 -3.78 -26.10
CA GLU A 11 14.77 -3.96 -26.18
C GLU A 11 15.59 -2.66 -26.12
N HIS A 12 14.95 -1.52 -26.24
CA HIS A 12 15.59 -0.20 -26.15
C HIS A 12 15.55 0.41 -24.74
N TYR A 13 14.94 -0.27 -23.78
CA TYR A 13 14.78 0.21 -22.40
C TYR A 13 15.44 -0.73 -21.40
N ASP A 14 15.97 -0.19 -20.33
CA ASP A 14 16.54 -0.98 -19.22
C ASP A 14 15.46 -1.61 -18.35
N VAL A 15 14.27 -0.98 -18.30
CA VAL A 15 13.11 -1.43 -17.53
C VAL A 15 11.86 -1.38 -18.40
N VAL A 16 11.03 -2.39 -18.31
CA VAL A 16 9.74 -2.44 -19.01
C VAL A 16 8.56 -2.47 -18.03
N TYR A 17 7.44 -1.95 -18.49
CA TYR A 17 6.20 -2.05 -17.72
C TYR A 17 5.63 -3.46 -17.83
N GLY A 18 5.19 -4.01 -16.69
CA GLY A 18 4.56 -5.32 -16.64
C GLY A 18 3.95 -5.62 -15.28
N TRP A 19 3.46 -6.82 -15.15
CA TRP A 19 2.82 -7.32 -13.93
C TRP A 19 3.62 -8.49 -13.35
N PRO A 20 3.43 -8.79 -12.05
CA PRO A 20 3.97 -10.01 -11.46
C PRO A 20 3.57 -11.24 -12.28
N GLY A 21 4.53 -12.11 -12.59
CA GLY A 21 4.33 -13.30 -13.42
C GLY A 21 4.50 -13.09 -14.93
N ASP A 22 4.73 -11.87 -15.41
CA ASP A 22 5.03 -11.63 -16.83
C ASP A 22 6.37 -12.23 -17.24
N ASP A 23 7.30 -12.40 -16.31
CA ASP A 23 8.60 -13.06 -16.51
C ASP A 23 8.49 -14.59 -16.63
N GLU A 24 7.36 -15.17 -16.31
CA GLU A 24 7.08 -16.61 -16.50
C GLU A 24 6.53 -16.93 -17.90
N LYS A 25 6.17 -15.91 -18.68
CA LYS A 25 5.63 -16.09 -20.04
C LYS A 25 6.71 -16.45 -21.04
N PRO A 26 6.38 -17.23 -22.10
CA PRO A 26 7.36 -17.62 -23.13
C PRO A 26 8.00 -16.45 -23.87
N ASP A 27 7.26 -15.36 -24.04
CA ASP A 27 7.63 -14.12 -24.71
C ASP A 27 8.07 -13.01 -23.75
N ARG A 28 8.47 -13.40 -22.54
CA ARG A 28 8.87 -12.47 -21.49
C ARG A 28 9.97 -11.50 -21.96
N PRO A 29 9.93 -10.24 -21.49
CA PRO A 29 11.02 -9.31 -21.76
C PRO A 29 12.30 -9.78 -21.07
N LYS A 30 13.45 -9.38 -21.62
CA LYS A 30 14.76 -9.65 -21.02
C LYS A 30 15.13 -8.66 -19.93
N GLN A 31 14.46 -7.52 -19.91
CA GLN A 31 14.67 -6.40 -19.00
C GLN A 31 13.95 -6.62 -17.66
N CYS A 32 14.32 -5.83 -16.66
CA CYS A 32 13.58 -5.75 -15.41
C CYS A 32 12.15 -5.28 -15.65
N ILE A 33 11.21 -5.83 -14.88
CA ILE A 33 9.77 -5.53 -14.98
C ILE A 33 9.37 -4.66 -13.81
N PHE A 34 8.63 -3.58 -14.09
CA PHE A 34 8.09 -2.67 -13.10
C PHE A 34 6.61 -2.42 -13.37
N THR A 35 5.76 -2.55 -12.34
CA THR A 35 4.34 -2.21 -12.43
C THR A 35 4.14 -0.70 -12.23
N ARG A 36 3.76 0.00 -13.29
CA ARG A 36 3.59 1.46 -13.26
C ARG A 36 2.52 1.93 -12.27
N GLU A 37 1.41 1.23 -12.23
CA GLU A 37 0.25 1.55 -11.41
C GLU A 37 -0.32 0.29 -10.77
N PHE A 38 -0.45 0.27 -9.45
CA PHE A 38 -1.19 -0.76 -8.75
C PHE A 38 -2.12 -0.13 -7.72
N GLY A 39 -3.06 -0.92 -7.20
CA GLY A 39 -4.02 -0.46 -6.22
C GLY A 39 -5.31 0.12 -6.80
N GLU A 40 -5.41 0.22 -8.12
CA GLU A 40 -6.62 0.63 -8.81
C GLU A 40 -7.05 -0.44 -9.81
N ASN A 41 -8.33 -0.75 -9.84
CA ASN A 41 -8.93 -1.52 -10.91
C ASN A 41 -9.58 -0.54 -11.91
N VAL A 42 -9.04 -0.46 -13.11
CA VAL A 42 -9.46 0.50 -14.14
C VAL A 42 -10.89 0.25 -14.62
N ASP A 43 -11.32 -1.00 -14.63
CA ASP A 43 -12.67 -1.38 -15.03
C ASP A 43 -13.73 -0.90 -14.03
N ASP A 44 -13.28 -0.45 -12.86
CA ASP A 44 -14.11 -0.07 -11.72
C ASP A 44 -14.11 1.45 -11.46
N TRP A 45 -13.91 2.25 -12.47
CA TRP A 45 -13.84 3.71 -12.35
C TRP A 45 -15.07 4.33 -11.65
N TYR A 46 -16.22 3.69 -11.79
CA TYR A 46 -17.48 4.11 -11.20
C TYR A 46 -17.86 3.32 -9.94
N ALA A 47 -17.08 2.32 -9.56
CA ALA A 47 -17.40 1.47 -8.43
C ALA A 47 -17.08 2.19 -7.10
N HIS A 48 -18.12 2.54 -6.39
CA HIS A 48 -18.02 3.09 -5.03
C HIS A 48 -17.60 2.04 -3.98
N ASN A 49 -17.67 0.77 -4.32
CA ASN A 49 -17.40 -0.37 -3.46
C ASN A 49 -16.03 -1.02 -3.69
N ASN A 50 -15.15 -0.39 -4.43
CA ASN A 50 -13.78 -0.86 -4.60
C ASN A 50 -13.04 -0.78 -3.27
N ASN A 51 -12.42 -1.89 -2.84
CA ASN A 51 -11.69 -1.99 -1.58
C ASN A 51 -10.51 -1.01 -1.49
N ASN A 52 -9.97 -0.56 -2.62
CA ASN A 52 -8.87 0.41 -2.66
C ASN A 52 -9.35 1.87 -2.60
N ARG A 53 -10.65 2.11 -2.40
CA ARG A 53 -11.22 3.45 -2.28
C ARG A 53 -11.81 3.65 -0.89
N ALA A 54 -11.30 4.64 -0.18
CA ALA A 54 -11.79 5.02 1.13
C ALA A 54 -11.69 6.52 1.33
N CYS A 55 -12.82 7.22 1.45
CA CYS A 55 -12.82 8.57 1.97
C CYS A 55 -12.53 8.53 3.48
N ARG A 56 -11.67 9.42 3.98
CA ARG A 56 -11.41 9.54 5.43
C ARG A 56 -12.68 9.74 6.24
N GLY A 57 -13.61 10.54 5.72
CA GLY A 57 -14.89 10.82 6.36
C GLY A 57 -15.85 9.62 6.45
N TRP A 58 -15.54 8.49 5.83
CA TRP A 58 -16.35 7.27 5.96
C TRP A 58 -16.00 6.46 7.22
N GLY A 59 -15.02 6.91 8.01
CA GLY A 59 -14.60 6.29 9.26
C GLY A 59 -13.45 5.28 9.11
N GLU A 60 -13.16 4.59 10.21
CA GLU A 60 -11.99 3.70 10.30
C GLU A 60 -12.09 2.45 9.43
N ARG A 61 -13.26 1.82 9.37
CA ARG A 61 -13.41 0.52 8.69
C ARG A 61 -13.11 0.56 7.19
N PRO A 62 -13.62 1.51 6.39
CA PRO A 62 -13.22 1.65 5.00
C PRO A 62 -11.73 1.95 4.82
N GLN A 63 -11.14 2.77 5.68
CA GLN A 63 -9.70 3.04 5.63
C GLN A 63 -8.87 1.79 5.95
N LEU A 64 -9.30 0.96 6.90
CA LEU A 64 -8.63 -0.29 7.22
C LEU A 64 -8.73 -1.30 6.07
N VAL A 65 -9.92 -1.42 5.45
CA VAL A 65 -10.11 -2.27 4.26
C VAL A 65 -9.19 -1.83 3.12
N GLN A 66 -9.08 -0.54 2.85
CA GLN A 66 -8.15 0.00 1.86
C GLN A 66 -6.70 -0.37 2.20
N ALA A 67 -6.26 -0.13 3.42
CA ALA A 67 -4.89 -0.42 3.84
C ALA A 67 -4.54 -1.91 3.69
N LEU A 68 -5.42 -2.80 4.14
CA LEU A 68 -5.20 -4.25 4.05
C LEU A 68 -5.27 -4.78 2.61
N SER A 69 -6.12 -4.21 1.77
CA SER A 69 -6.19 -4.55 0.35
C SER A 69 -4.90 -4.15 -0.38
N LEU A 70 -4.40 -2.95 -0.12
CA LEU A 70 -3.12 -2.48 -0.67
C LEU A 70 -1.94 -3.28 -0.10
N ALA A 71 -1.96 -3.64 1.18
CA ALA A 71 -0.94 -4.50 1.78
C ALA A 71 -0.86 -5.87 1.09
N LYS A 72 -2.03 -6.46 0.78
CA LYS A 72 -2.09 -7.73 0.05
C LYS A 72 -1.48 -7.61 -1.34
N SER A 73 -1.86 -6.60 -2.11
CA SER A 73 -1.31 -6.39 -3.46
C SER A 73 0.20 -6.14 -3.42
N TYR A 74 0.66 -5.39 -2.43
CA TYR A 74 2.07 -5.08 -2.20
C TYR A 74 2.86 -6.36 -1.86
N ASP A 75 2.34 -7.17 -0.93
CA ASP A 75 2.95 -8.44 -0.55
C ASP A 75 3.04 -9.43 -1.73
N GLU A 76 2.00 -9.51 -2.56
CA GLU A 76 2.00 -10.33 -3.77
C GLU A 76 3.09 -9.88 -4.75
N MET A 77 3.26 -8.57 -4.97
CA MET A 77 4.34 -8.04 -5.81
C MET A 77 5.72 -8.39 -5.27
N TYR A 78 5.92 -8.28 -3.96
CA TYR A 78 7.22 -8.56 -3.34
C TYR A 78 7.56 -10.03 -3.19
N ARG A 79 6.57 -10.91 -3.28
CA ARG A 79 6.79 -12.37 -3.36
C ARG A 79 7.18 -12.81 -4.75
N THR A 80 6.97 -11.98 -5.77
CA THR A 80 7.33 -12.28 -7.13
C THR A 80 8.85 -12.25 -7.26
N THR A 81 9.41 -13.30 -7.83
CA THR A 81 10.85 -13.46 -8.06
C THR A 81 11.21 -13.18 -9.52
N GLY A 82 12.48 -13.26 -9.86
CA GLY A 82 12.93 -13.12 -11.22
C GLY A 82 13.19 -11.66 -11.61
N GLN A 83 12.60 -11.25 -12.74
CA GLN A 83 12.87 -9.93 -13.33
C GLN A 83 12.05 -8.79 -12.72
N PHE A 84 11.08 -9.09 -11.85
CA PHE A 84 10.21 -8.10 -11.23
C PHE A 84 10.94 -7.32 -10.14
N ILE A 85 10.91 -5.98 -10.24
CA ILE A 85 11.66 -5.09 -9.33
C ILE A 85 10.77 -4.14 -8.52
N GLY A 86 9.44 -4.21 -8.69
CA GLY A 86 8.52 -3.41 -7.89
C GLY A 86 7.45 -2.68 -8.69
N GLY A 87 6.78 -1.75 -8.03
CA GLY A 87 5.70 -0.99 -8.63
C GLY A 87 5.45 0.35 -7.95
N ALA A 88 4.64 1.20 -8.60
CA ALA A 88 4.16 2.47 -8.07
C ALA A 88 2.65 2.41 -7.82
N GLN A 89 2.25 2.78 -6.63
CA GLN A 89 0.84 2.81 -6.26
C GLN A 89 0.14 4.00 -6.92
N TRP A 90 -1.00 3.77 -7.51
CA TRP A 90 -1.92 4.78 -7.99
C TRP A 90 -2.98 5.04 -6.92
N HIS A 91 -3.00 6.19 -6.29
CA HIS A 91 -2.00 7.23 -6.34
C HIS A 91 -1.92 7.94 -4.96
N PRO A 92 -1.12 8.97 -4.78
CA PRO A 92 -0.89 9.48 -3.42
C PRO A 92 -2.09 10.20 -2.80
N PHE A 93 -2.91 10.95 -3.56
CA PHE A 93 -3.92 11.84 -2.99
C PHE A 93 -5.31 11.62 -3.53
N ASP A 94 -6.33 11.74 -2.70
CA ASP A 94 -7.71 11.89 -3.18
C ASP A 94 -7.83 13.15 -4.02
N HIS A 95 -8.55 13.07 -5.13
CA HIS A 95 -8.68 14.18 -6.05
C HIS A 95 -9.95 14.14 -6.88
N GLN A 96 -10.32 15.29 -7.44
CA GLN A 96 -11.41 15.40 -8.42
C GLN A 96 -10.89 15.09 -9.81
N ARG A 97 -11.55 14.20 -10.52
CA ARG A 97 -11.19 13.79 -11.88
C ARG A 97 -11.81 14.66 -12.99
N GLY A 98 -12.28 15.84 -12.72
CA GLY A 98 -12.73 16.80 -13.70
C GLY A 98 -13.96 16.43 -14.53
N TYR A 99 -14.05 15.25 -15.07
CA TYR A 99 -15.17 14.74 -15.90
C TYR A 99 -16.10 13.76 -15.17
N HIS A 100 -15.77 13.43 -13.91
CA HIS A 100 -16.56 12.52 -13.09
C HIS A 100 -17.23 13.30 -11.95
N PRO A 101 -18.52 13.02 -11.62
CA PRO A 101 -19.22 13.74 -10.56
C PRO A 101 -18.63 13.47 -9.16
N ASP A 102 -18.10 12.28 -8.94
CA ASP A 102 -17.57 11.88 -7.65
C ASP A 102 -16.05 12.04 -7.58
N PRO A 103 -15.52 12.50 -6.44
CA PRO A 103 -14.09 12.48 -6.19
C PRO A 103 -13.52 11.04 -6.23
N TYR A 104 -12.27 10.94 -6.62
CA TYR A 104 -11.53 9.71 -6.54
C TYR A 104 -10.92 9.56 -5.14
N PHE A 105 -11.30 8.52 -4.42
CA PHE A 105 -10.88 8.25 -3.04
C PHE A 105 -9.81 7.16 -2.91
N GLY A 106 -9.06 6.88 -3.94
CA GLY A 106 -7.99 5.87 -3.95
C GLY A 106 -6.64 6.36 -3.43
N GLY A 107 -6.54 7.60 -2.98
CA GLY A 107 -5.32 8.14 -2.39
C GLY A 107 -4.96 7.48 -1.06
N ILE A 108 -3.65 7.45 -0.73
CA ILE A 108 -3.16 7.10 0.60
C ILE A 108 -3.18 8.29 1.56
N TYR A 109 -3.33 9.50 1.00
CA TYR A 109 -3.71 10.72 1.69
C TYR A 109 -5.07 11.20 1.18
N ASP A 110 -5.79 11.91 2.02
CA ASP A 110 -6.99 12.61 1.58
C ASP A 110 -6.68 13.85 0.72
N ALA A 111 -7.71 14.54 0.25
CA ALA A 111 -7.56 15.76 -0.57
C ALA A 111 -6.89 16.92 0.20
N PHE A 112 -6.93 16.89 1.53
CA PHE A 112 -6.31 17.88 2.41
C PHE A 112 -4.90 17.49 2.86
N ARG A 113 -4.33 16.42 2.30
CA ARG A 113 -3.01 15.87 2.65
C ARG A 113 -2.95 15.23 4.03
N GLN A 114 -4.09 14.86 4.61
CA GLN A 114 -4.11 14.09 5.84
C GLN A 114 -3.85 12.59 5.53
N PRO A 115 -2.95 11.93 6.23
CA PRO A 115 -2.66 10.52 5.98
C PRO A 115 -3.87 9.66 6.33
N LYS A 116 -4.08 8.62 5.52
CA LYS A 116 -5.01 7.53 5.80
C LYS A 116 -4.26 6.34 6.39
N TYR A 117 -4.99 5.32 6.84
CA TYR A 117 -4.37 4.09 7.36
C TYR A 117 -3.43 3.42 6.35
N ALA A 118 -3.74 3.53 5.04
CA ALA A 118 -2.89 3.02 3.98
C ALA A 118 -1.49 3.67 3.95
N TYR A 119 -1.37 4.97 4.25
CA TYR A 119 -0.06 5.63 4.39
C TYR A 119 0.77 4.99 5.49
N GLU A 120 0.18 4.80 6.66
CA GLU A 120 0.88 4.19 7.81
C GLU A 120 1.22 2.72 7.57
N MET A 121 0.37 2.00 6.83
CA MET A 121 0.67 0.65 6.37
C MET A 121 1.93 0.64 5.48
N PHE A 122 2.02 1.51 4.47
CA PHE A 122 3.22 1.60 3.63
C PHE A 122 4.45 2.04 4.42
N ARG A 123 4.30 2.97 5.35
CA ARG A 123 5.37 3.41 6.24
C ARG A 123 5.94 2.27 7.08
N SER A 124 5.08 1.35 7.51
CA SER A 124 5.50 0.16 8.27
C SER A 124 6.29 -0.86 7.45
N GLN A 125 6.34 -0.71 6.12
CA GLN A 125 7.14 -1.58 5.26
C GLN A 125 8.59 -1.12 5.10
N SER A 126 8.93 0.08 5.59
CA SER A 126 10.30 0.57 5.58
C SER A 126 11.10 -0.03 6.74
N PRO A 127 12.33 -0.50 6.50
CA PRO A 127 13.16 -1.03 7.58
C PRO A 127 13.39 -0.02 8.71
N ALA A 128 13.24 -0.44 9.96
CA ALA A 128 13.33 0.44 11.13
C ALA A 128 14.69 1.11 11.31
N HIS A 129 15.75 0.54 10.73
CA HIS A 129 17.10 1.10 10.81
C HIS A 129 17.40 2.16 9.74
N LEU A 130 16.54 2.30 8.73
CA LEU A 130 16.72 3.31 7.70
C LEU A 130 16.49 4.71 8.29
N ASN A 131 17.36 5.63 7.91
CA ASN A 131 17.23 7.04 8.22
C ASN A 131 17.28 7.82 6.91
N HIS A 132 16.13 8.29 6.45
CA HIS A 132 16.02 9.04 5.22
C HIS A 132 16.00 10.55 5.50
N PRO A 133 16.81 11.35 4.80
CA PRO A 133 16.96 12.77 5.15
C PRO A 133 15.72 13.62 4.88
N THR A 134 14.81 13.16 4.02
CA THR A 134 13.65 13.94 3.56
C THR A 134 12.31 13.23 3.72
N ALA A 135 12.30 12.01 4.28
CA ALA A 135 11.08 11.25 4.50
C ALA A 135 11.03 10.74 5.95
N GLU A 136 9.82 10.56 6.46
CA GLU A 136 9.61 9.91 7.74
C GLU A 136 10.17 8.49 7.70
N SER A 137 11.08 8.18 8.59
CA SER A 137 11.80 6.91 8.64
C SER A 137 12.15 6.55 10.08
N GLY A 138 12.74 5.39 10.28
CA GLY A 138 13.07 4.87 11.60
C GLY A 138 11.95 4.02 12.19
N PRO A 139 12.07 3.62 13.46
CA PRO A 139 11.08 2.79 14.15
C PRO A 139 9.71 3.48 14.19
N MET A 140 8.65 2.73 13.87
CA MET A 140 7.30 3.28 13.90
C MET A 140 6.29 2.27 14.46
N VAL A 141 5.23 2.80 15.03
CA VAL A 141 4.02 2.08 15.43
C VAL A 141 2.81 2.96 15.18
N TYR A 142 1.76 2.40 14.62
CA TYR A 142 0.51 3.08 14.38
C TYR A 142 -0.69 2.17 14.69
N ILE A 143 -1.61 2.64 15.50
CA ILE A 143 -2.85 1.93 15.83
C ILE A 143 -3.91 2.34 14.81
N ALA A 144 -4.27 1.43 13.92
CA ALA A 144 -5.32 1.66 12.91
C ALA A 144 -6.70 1.39 13.51
N HIS A 145 -7.06 2.16 14.53
CA HIS A 145 -8.28 1.98 15.32
C HIS A 145 -8.64 3.28 16.05
N GLU A 146 -9.89 3.71 16.01
CA GLU A 146 -10.34 4.96 16.62
C GLU A 146 -10.73 4.81 18.10
N MET A 147 -10.77 3.59 18.63
CA MET A 147 -11.17 3.28 20.02
C MET A 147 -12.54 3.86 20.37
N SER A 148 -13.45 3.92 19.41
CA SER A 148 -14.81 4.43 19.57
C SER A 148 -15.78 3.29 19.91
N PRO A 149 -16.99 3.59 20.42
CA PRO A 149 -18.03 2.58 20.62
C PRO A 149 -18.50 1.88 19.33
N PHE A 150 -18.15 2.41 18.17
CA PHE A 150 -18.49 1.87 16.85
C PHE A 150 -17.31 1.13 16.19
N SER A 151 -16.16 1.17 16.83
CA SER A 151 -14.96 0.46 16.36
C SER A 151 -15.12 -1.05 16.49
N ASP A 152 -14.37 -1.78 15.67
CA ASP A 152 -14.31 -3.24 15.75
C ASP A 152 -13.66 -3.68 17.09
N THR A 153 -13.85 -4.92 17.48
CA THR A 153 -13.18 -5.51 18.65
C THR A 153 -11.73 -5.87 18.38
N ASP A 154 -11.39 -6.07 17.12
CA ASP A 154 -10.04 -6.38 16.68
C ASP A 154 -9.24 -5.10 16.42
N VAL A 155 -8.13 -4.97 17.11
CA VAL A 155 -7.23 -3.82 16.97
C VAL A 155 -6.09 -4.18 16.02
N VAL A 156 -6.01 -3.48 14.89
CA VAL A 156 -4.92 -3.62 13.93
C VAL A 156 -3.83 -2.58 14.21
N VAL A 157 -2.59 -3.03 14.24
CA VAL A 157 -1.42 -2.17 14.46
C VAL A 157 -0.43 -2.38 13.33
N PHE A 158 0.01 -1.29 12.71
CA PHE A 158 1.12 -1.29 11.75
C PHE A 158 2.41 -0.93 12.45
N SER A 159 3.47 -1.72 12.23
CA SER A 159 4.77 -1.47 12.82
C SER A 159 5.88 -2.14 12.00
N ASN A 160 7.05 -1.52 11.99
CA ASN A 160 8.29 -2.08 11.43
C ASN A 160 9.27 -2.53 12.52
N CYS A 161 8.81 -2.64 13.78
CA CYS A 161 9.58 -3.15 14.90
C CYS A 161 9.37 -4.67 15.07
N ASP A 162 10.17 -5.31 15.91
CA ASP A 162 10.05 -6.76 16.18
C ASP A 162 8.81 -7.11 17.02
N SER A 163 8.38 -6.18 17.87
CA SER A 163 7.24 -6.38 18.75
C SER A 163 6.53 -5.07 19.11
N VAL A 164 5.26 -5.17 19.46
CA VAL A 164 4.44 -4.04 19.93
C VAL A 164 3.93 -4.34 21.33
N ARG A 165 3.98 -3.34 22.20
CA ARG A 165 3.33 -3.39 23.51
C ARG A 165 2.03 -2.60 23.48
N LEU A 166 0.93 -3.25 23.76
CA LEU A 166 -0.37 -2.63 24.02
C LEU A 166 -0.62 -2.58 25.53
N SER A 167 -0.95 -1.42 26.06
CA SER A 167 -1.31 -1.25 27.48
C SER A 167 -2.65 -0.53 27.59
N VAL A 168 -3.47 -0.90 28.57
CA VAL A 168 -4.64 -0.10 28.93
C VAL A 168 -4.19 1.22 29.60
N TYR A 169 -5.03 2.24 29.53
CA TYR A 169 -4.68 3.60 29.97
C TYR A 169 -4.12 3.67 31.41
N ASP A 170 -4.68 2.89 32.32
CA ASP A 170 -4.29 2.88 33.72
C ASP A 170 -3.05 1.99 34.02
N GLY A 171 -2.50 1.33 32.99
CA GLY A 171 -1.36 0.45 33.11
C GLY A 171 -1.62 -0.87 33.83
N THR A 172 -2.86 -1.14 34.22
CA THR A 172 -3.21 -2.39 34.96
C THR A 172 -3.04 -3.66 34.13
N LYS A 173 -3.12 -3.53 32.81
CA LYS A 173 -2.92 -4.63 31.87
C LYS A 173 -2.05 -4.20 30.71
N SER A 174 -1.18 -5.09 30.29
CA SER A 174 -0.38 -4.91 29.08
C SER A 174 -0.13 -6.25 28.40
N TRP A 175 0.01 -6.19 27.07
CA TRP A 175 0.34 -7.33 26.23
C TRP A 175 1.52 -6.94 25.34
N VAL A 176 2.43 -7.88 25.11
CA VAL A 176 3.50 -7.75 24.13
C VAL A 176 3.25 -8.79 23.06
N LEU A 177 3.12 -8.34 21.83
CA LEU A 177 2.84 -9.17 20.68
C LEU A 177 3.97 -9.04 19.66
N PRO A 178 4.43 -10.15 19.06
CA PRO A 178 5.38 -10.07 17.96
C PRO A 178 4.71 -9.42 16.75
N VAL A 179 5.48 -8.66 15.98
CA VAL A 179 5.03 -8.18 14.68
C VAL A 179 5.17 -9.32 13.67
N VAL A 180 4.12 -9.55 12.89
CA VAL A 180 4.13 -10.55 11.81
C VAL A 180 4.63 -9.84 10.56
N HIS A 181 5.86 -10.15 10.17
CA HIS A 181 6.43 -9.66 8.93
C HIS A 181 5.89 -10.45 7.74
N ALA A 182 5.61 -9.76 6.64
CA ALA A 182 5.25 -10.40 5.39
C ALA A 182 6.38 -11.34 4.94
N LYS A 183 6.02 -12.53 4.46
CA LYS A 183 6.99 -13.56 4.04
C LYS A 183 7.56 -13.31 2.64
N GLY A 184 7.69 -12.06 2.24
CA GLY A 184 8.27 -11.68 0.95
C GLY A 184 9.77 -11.44 1.03
N ASN A 185 10.36 -11.11 -0.11
CA ASN A 185 11.78 -10.72 -0.23
C ASN A 185 12.05 -9.27 0.26
N MET A 186 11.12 -8.69 0.96
CA MET A 186 11.27 -7.37 1.57
C MET A 186 11.93 -7.50 2.94
N PRO A 187 12.81 -6.57 3.25
CA PRO A 187 13.42 -6.50 4.57
C PRO A 187 12.39 -6.18 5.64
#